data_b72bc99989b927b173f512b8257fba52
#
_entry.id   b72bc99989b927b173f512b8257fba52
#
_cell.length_a   1.000
_cell.length_b   1.000
_cell.length_c   1.000
_cell.angle_alpha   90.00
_cell.angle_beta   90.00
_cell.angle_gamma   90.00
#
_symmetry.space_group_name_H-M   'P 1'
#
loop_
_entity.id
_entity.type
_entity.pdbx_description
1 polymer ?
#
loop_
_entity_poly.entity_id
_entity_poly.type
_entity_poly.pdbx_seq_one_letter_code
_entity_poly.pdbx_strand_id
1 'polypeptide(L)'
;MNAITRHLTTLVATLALAATAAGCANTPTATPTADTADSQAALDAINNAHEITATKSLLSWGDEWVIEADGNKVGTVTGQALYSIGDVYSLTTMNGNLVASETEELNAITHTATLYDWNNNPTGTLEERVLALMPTVDIHHTDANGSDNITGTATTVFASLTHQTTIADNTGAIAWETERAMFSLHTTITITRNNAGGTVTGIDALLVTLMMSEIYDGAINK
;
A
#
# COMPACT_ATOMS: atom_id res chain seq x y z
N MET A 1 73.70 22.83 -15.47
CA MET A 1 73.31 21.44 -15.79
C MET A 1 72.17 21.09 -14.87
N ASN A 2 70.91 21.14 -15.38
CA ASN A 2 69.69 21.00 -14.61
C ASN A 2 69.15 19.59 -14.75
N ALA A 3 69.01 18.90 -13.60
CA ALA A 3 68.37 17.61 -13.53
C ALA A 3 66.86 17.81 -13.27
N ILE A 4 66.04 17.40 -14.22
CA ILE A 4 64.58 17.42 -14.10
C ILE A 4 64.14 16.10 -13.45
N THR A 5 63.72 16.18 -12.20
CA THR A 5 63.11 15.06 -11.49
C THR A 5 61.63 14.94 -11.84
N ARG A 6 61.26 13.90 -12.58
CA ARG A 6 59.86 13.56 -12.87
C ARG A 6 59.28 12.76 -11.70
N HIS A 7 58.33 13.35 -10.97
CA HIS A 7 57.51 12.60 -10.02
C HIS A 7 56.39 11.85 -10.76
N LEU A 8 56.49 10.54 -10.75
CA LEU A 8 55.45 9.63 -11.23
C LEU A 8 54.50 9.41 -10.08
N THR A 9 53.32 10.04 -10.13
CA THR A 9 52.26 9.82 -9.14
C THR A 9 51.46 8.57 -9.55
N THR A 10 51.68 7.45 -8.87
CA THR A 10 50.93 6.21 -9.05
C THR A 10 49.60 6.33 -8.35
N LEU A 11 48.54 6.47 -9.12
CA LEU A 11 47.16 6.45 -8.60
C LEU A 11 46.76 4.97 -8.37
N VAL A 12 46.76 4.54 -7.13
CA VAL A 12 46.22 3.24 -6.71
C VAL A 12 44.72 3.40 -6.56
N ALA A 13 43.96 2.94 -7.55
CA ALA A 13 42.52 2.81 -7.45
C ALA A 13 42.22 1.54 -6.64
N THR A 14 41.88 1.71 -5.36
CA THR A 14 41.32 0.63 -4.52
C THR A 14 39.87 0.43 -4.92
N LEU A 15 39.61 -0.64 -5.67
CA LEU A 15 38.26 -1.12 -5.97
C LEU A 15 37.74 -1.84 -4.70
N ALA A 16 36.96 -1.12 -3.90
CA ALA A 16 36.22 -1.73 -2.79
C ALA A 16 35.02 -2.51 -3.38
N LEU A 17 35.18 -3.83 -3.46
CA LEU A 17 34.08 -4.72 -3.82
C LEU A 17 33.19 -4.87 -2.57
N ALA A 18 32.19 -4.02 -2.43
CA ALA A 18 31.11 -4.21 -1.46
C ALA A 18 30.23 -5.34 -1.98
N ALA A 19 30.42 -6.54 -1.46
CA ALA A 19 29.45 -7.62 -1.60
C ALA A 19 28.24 -7.26 -0.71
N THR A 20 27.28 -6.53 -1.25
CA THR A 20 25.96 -6.41 -0.68
C THR A 20 25.29 -7.77 -0.84
N ALA A 21 25.06 -8.46 0.28
CA ALA A 21 24.11 -9.56 0.32
C ALA A 21 22.74 -8.96 -0.10
N ALA A 22 22.35 -9.20 -1.35
CA ALA A 22 21.03 -8.91 -1.83
C ALA A 22 20.08 -9.90 -1.16
N GLY A 23 19.58 -9.54 0.01
CA GLY A 23 18.28 -10.00 0.43
C GLY A 23 17.30 -9.52 -0.64
N CYS A 24 16.54 -10.44 -1.25
CA CYS A 24 15.49 -10.09 -2.19
C CYS A 24 14.37 -9.37 -1.43
N ALA A 25 14.56 -8.10 -1.09
CA ALA A 25 13.46 -7.22 -0.82
C ALA A 25 12.81 -6.95 -2.19
N ASN A 26 11.56 -7.39 -2.37
CA ASN A 26 10.76 -7.03 -3.52
C ASN A 26 10.51 -5.52 -3.47
N THR A 27 11.42 -4.76 -4.05
CA THR A 27 11.23 -3.32 -4.21
C THR A 27 10.12 -3.09 -5.22
N PRO A 28 9.13 -2.22 -4.94
CA PRO A 28 8.10 -1.86 -5.91
C PRO A 28 8.74 -1.51 -7.25
N THR A 29 8.24 -2.10 -8.33
CA THR A 29 8.86 -1.98 -9.66
C THR A 29 8.61 -0.61 -10.30
N ALA A 30 7.77 0.22 -9.70
CA ALA A 30 7.56 1.60 -10.13
C ALA A 30 8.79 2.43 -9.74
N THR A 31 9.64 2.75 -10.73
CA THR A 31 10.68 3.77 -10.54
C THR A 31 9.97 5.10 -10.32
N PRO A 32 10.15 5.77 -9.17
CA PRO A 32 9.52 7.07 -8.93
C PRO A 32 9.98 8.05 -10.00
N THR A 33 9.11 8.38 -10.94
CA THR A 33 9.36 9.51 -11.84
C THR A 33 8.98 10.76 -11.05
N ALA A 34 9.92 11.70 -10.95
CA ALA A 34 9.95 12.73 -9.92
C ALA A 34 8.96 13.90 -10.14
N ASP A 35 7.67 13.63 -10.31
CA ASP A 35 6.67 14.68 -10.08
C ASP A 35 6.00 14.47 -8.71
N THR A 36 6.73 14.88 -7.65
CA THR A 36 6.24 14.81 -6.28
C THR A 36 4.98 15.64 -6.04
N ALA A 37 4.74 16.68 -6.86
CA ALA A 37 3.55 17.51 -6.77
C ALA A 37 2.29 16.76 -7.23
N ASP A 38 2.40 15.95 -8.29
CA ASP A 38 1.30 15.12 -8.79
C ASP A 38 0.97 14.00 -7.78
N SER A 39 1.99 13.34 -7.23
CA SER A 39 1.82 12.32 -6.19
C SER A 39 1.18 12.88 -4.92
N GLN A 40 1.63 14.05 -4.47
CA GLN A 40 1.06 14.72 -3.31
C GLN A 40 -0.39 15.14 -3.56
N ALA A 41 -0.70 15.67 -4.74
CA ALA A 41 -2.06 16.08 -5.07
C ALA A 41 -3.02 14.87 -5.08
N ALA A 42 -2.60 13.72 -5.61
CA ALA A 42 -3.38 12.50 -5.59
C ALA A 42 -3.56 11.96 -4.15
N LEU A 43 -2.50 11.95 -3.33
CA LEU A 43 -2.56 11.58 -1.92
C LEU A 43 -3.51 12.48 -1.14
N ASP A 44 -3.42 13.81 -1.34
CA ASP A 44 -4.29 14.78 -0.69
C ASP A 44 -5.75 14.59 -1.12
N ALA A 45 -6.01 14.30 -2.39
CA ALA A 45 -7.35 14.01 -2.88
C ALA A 45 -7.95 12.79 -2.19
N ILE A 46 -7.19 11.69 -2.07
CA ILE A 46 -7.62 10.45 -1.40
C ILE A 46 -7.84 10.71 0.09
N ASN A 47 -6.88 11.38 0.75
CA ASN A 47 -6.94 11.60 2.19
C ASN A 47 -8.06 12.58 2.60
N ASN A 48 -8.52 13.47 1.71
CA ASN A 48 -9.60 14.41 2.00
C ASN A 48 -10.94 13.98 1.42
N ALA A 49 -11.00 12.89 0.65
CA ALA A 49 -12.24 12.40 0.06
C ALA A 49 -13.28 12.03 1.12
N HIS A 50 -14.54 12.27 0.81
CA HIS A 50 -15.67 11.70 1.54
C HIS A 50 -15.94 10.26 1.09
N GLU A 51 -15.75 9.99 -0.20
CA GLU A 51 -15.92 8.68 -0.79
C GLU A 51 -14.73 8.34 -1.70
N ILE A 52 -14.20 7.13 -1.52
CA ILE A 52 -13.20 6.55 -2.41
C ILE A 52 -13.83 5.34 -3.08
N THR A 53 -13.73 5.27 -4.41
CA THR A 53 -14.21 4.11 -5.18
C THR A 53 -13.03 3.42 -5.82
N ALA A 54 -12.93 2.10 -5.62
CA ALA A 54 -11.97 1.24 -6.29
C ALA A 54 -12.73 0.28 -7.21
N THR A 55 -12.49 0.37 -8.53
CA THR A 55 -13.16 -0.47 -9.54
C THR A 55 -12.13 -1.34 -10.24
N LYS A 56 -12.30 -2.67 -10.13
CA LYS A 56 -11.41 -3.65 -10.77
C LYS A 56 -11.70 -3.76 -12.26
N SER A 57 -10.65 -3.66 -13.07
CA SER A 57 -10.73 -3.86 -14.51
C SER A 57 -10.84 -5.36 -14.83
N LEU A 58 -11.92 -5.76 -15.54
CA LEU A 58 -12.11 -7.15 -15.98
C LEU A 58 -11.22 -7.57 -17.16
N LEU A 59 -10.58 -6.62 -17.83
CA LEU A 59 -9.81 -6.84 -19.05
C LEU A 59 -8.30 -6.82 -18.82
N SER A 60 -7.84 -6.51 -17.60
CA SER A 60 -6.42 -6.55 -17.30
C SER A 60 -5.97 -7.96 -16.93
N TRP A 61 -4.79 -8.36 -17.41
CA TRP A 61 -4.14 -9.64 -17.07
C TRP A 61 -3.53 -9.62 -15.65
N GLY A 62 -3.80 -8.59 -14.87
CA GLY A 62 -3.36 -8.39 -13.49
C GLY A 62 -4.45 -7.78 -12.64
N ASP A 63 -4.21 -7.65 -11.36
CA ASP A 63 -5.08 -6.92 -10.46
C ASP A 63 -4.87 -5.42 -10.65
N GLU A 64 -5.71 -4.81 -11.49
CA GLU A 64 -5.71 -3.38 -11.74
C GLU A 64 -7.02 -2.78 -11.26
N TRP A 65 -6.92 -1.78 -10.40
CA TRP A 65 -8.02 -1.03 -9.84
C TRP A 65 -7.94 0.43 -10.24
N VAL A 66 -8.98 0.97 -10.82
CA VAL A 66 -9.11 2.41 -11.03
C VAL A 66 -9.62 3.03 -9.75
N ILE A 67 -8.93 4.06 -9.26
CA ILE A 67 -9.24 4.76 -8.01
C ILE A 67 -9.85 6.12 -8.32
N GLU A 68 -11.00 6.37 -7.73
CA GLU A 68 -11.69 7.66 -7.78
C GLU A 68 -11.85 8.20 -6.36
N ALA A 69 -11.64 9.50 -6.17
CA ALA A 69 -11.89 10.24 -4.94
C ALA A 69 -12.99 11.27 -5.21
N ASP A 70 -14.11 11.18 -4.51
CA ASP A 70 -15.31 12.02 -4.74
C ASP A 70 -15.72 12.08 -6.24
N GLY A 71 -15.67 10.91 -6.91
CA GLY A 71 -16.03 10.74 -8.33
C GLY A 71 -14.97 11.25 -9.33
N ASN A 72 -13.81 11.72 -8.87
CA ASN A 72 -12.72 12.14 -9.75
C ASN A 72 -11.65 11.06 -9.79
N LYS A 73 -11.21 10.64 -10.99
CA LYS A 73 -10.13 9.68 -11.14
C LYS A 73 -8.82 10.29 -10.64
N VAL A 74 -8.20 9.61 -9.67
CA VAL A 74 -6.93 10.06 -9.06
C VAL A 74 -5.76 9.16 -9.42
N GLY A 75 -6.02 7.91 -9.79
CA GLY A 75 -4.94 6.98 -10.15
C GLY A 75 -5.40 5.56 -10.40
N THR A 76 -4.43 4.66 -10.46
CA THR A 76 -4.64 3.22 -10.57
C THR A 76 -3.79 2.48 -9.53
N VAL A 77 -4.35 1.45 -8.92
CA VAL A 77 -3.59 0.46 -8.15
C VAL A 77 -3.34 -0.75 -9.03
N THR A 78 -2.09 -1.14 -9.14
CA THR A 78 -1.68 -2.37 -9.82
C THR A 78 -1.12 -3.36 -8.80
N GLY A 79 -1.70 -4.55 -8.73
CA GLY A 79 -1.18 -5.69 -8.00
C GLY A 79 -0.25 -6.50 -8.90
N GLN A 80 0.93 -6.82 -8.43
CA GLN A 80 1.80 -7.82 -9.05
C GLN A 80 1.71 -9.11 -8.23
N ALA A 81 0.86 -10.04 -8.67
CA ALA A 81 0.92 -11.41 -8.22
C ALA A 81 2.20 -12.05 -8.78
N LEU A 82 3.32 -11.86 -8.12
CA LEU A 82 4.53 -12.60 -8.40
C LEU A 82 4.47 -13.91 -7.63
N TYR A 83 4.92 -14.99 -8.26
CA TYR A 83 5.17 -16.30 -7.63
C TYR A 83 6.25 -16.25 -6.53
N SER A 84 6.65 -15.07 -6.11
CA SER A 84 7.53 -14.80 -4.98
C SER A 84 6.69 -14.40 -3.77
N ILE A 85 7.09 -14.84 -2.64
CA ILE A 85 6.59 -14.66 -1.29
C ILE A 85 6.21 -13.18 -1.02
N GLY A 86 5.01 -12.77 -1.42
CA GLY A 86 4.47 -11.43 -1.18
C GLY A 86 3.91 -10.76 -2.44
N ASP A 87 2.71 -10.23 -2.33
CA ASP A 87 2.09 -9.40 -3.36
C ASP A 87 2.51 -7.94 -3.15
N VAL A 88 2.69 -7.21 -4.25
CA VAL A 88 3.05 -5.78 -4.22
C VAL A 88 1.93 -5.00 -4.88
N TYR A 89 1.31 -4.08 -4.15
CA TYR A 89 0.35 -3.13 -4.68
C TYR A 89 1.01 -1.76 -4.80
N SER A 90 0.88 -1.16 -5.97
CA SER A 90 1.40 0.18 -6.23
C SER A 90 0.27 1.08 -6.72
N LEU A 91 -0.01 2.13 -5.99
CA LEU A 91 -0.89 3.21 -6.43
C LEU A 91 -0.06 4.23 -7.20
N THR A 92 -0.44 4.46 -8.45
CA THR A 92 0.15 5.49 -9.30
C THR A 92 -0.89 6.51 -9.71
N THR A 93 -0.50 7.76 -9.92
CA THR A 93 -1.37 8.78 -10.49
C THR A 93 -1.76 8.43 -11.93
N MET A 94 -2.70 9.16 -12.53
CA MET A 94 -3.04 9.01 -13.95
C MET A 94 -1.87 9.29 -14.90
N ASN A 95 -0.82 9.98 -14.42
CA ASN A 95 0.41 10.27 -15.17
C ASN A 95 1.52 9.22 -14.91
N GLY A 96 1.26 8.21 -14.07
CA GLY A 96 2.20 7.13 -13.76
C GLY A 96 3.19 7.44 -12.63
N ASN A 97 2.99 8.52 -11.87
CA ASN A 97 3.84 8.84 -10.72
C ASN A 97 3.41 8.00 -9.50
N LEU A 98 4.35 7.41 -8.78
CA LEU A 98 4.05 6.63 -7.57
C LEU A 98 3.46 7.54 -6.49
N VAL A 99 2.35 7.13 -5.88
CA VAL A 99 1.68 7.80 -4.75
C VAL A 99 1.98 7.08 -3.45
N ALA A 100 1.74 5.77 -3.44
CA ALA A 100 1.98 4.89 -2.30
C ALA A 100 2.13 3.46 -2.80
N SER A 101 2.73 2.61 -1.99
CA SER A 101 2.77 1.18 -2.27
C SER A 101 2.64 0.37 -1.00
N GLU A 102 2.26 -0.87 -1.17
CA GLU A 102 2.14 -1.89 -0.16
C GLU A 102 2.91 -3.11 -0.62
N THR A 103 3.70 -3.70 0.28
CA THR A 103 4.38 -4.96 0.04
C THR A 103 3.94 -5.96 1.09
N GLU A 104 3.24 -7.00 0.65
CA GLU A 104 2.77 -8.04 1.52
C GLU A 104 3.86 -9.08 1.78
N GLU A 105 4.02 -9.48 3.03
CA GLU A 105 4.88 -10.58 3.44
C GLU A 105 3.99 -11.77 3.85
N LEU A 106 3.97 -12.83 3.04
CA LEU A 106 3.30 -14.07 3.38
C LEU A 106 4.14 -14.84 4.41
N ASN A 107 3.86 -14.61 5.67
CA ASN A 107 4.24 -15.59 6.69
C ASN A 107 3.22 -16.74 6.66
N ALA A 108 3.65 -17.96 6.92
CA ALA A 108 2.81 -19.17 6.83
C ALA A 108 1.53 -19.14 7.70
N ILE A 109 1.35 -18.12 8.53
CA ILE A 109 0.30 -18.03 9.54
C ILE A 109 -0.45 -16.67 9.50
N THR A 110 0.19 -15.58 9.04
CA THR A 110 -0.37 -14.22 9.04
C THR A 110 -0.07 -13.50 7.74
N HIS A 111 -0.99 -12.65 7.29
CA HIS A 111 -0.72 -11.64 6.28
C HIS A 111 -0.22 -10.37 6.98
N THR A 112 0.95 -9.93 6.60
CA THR A 112 1.53 -8.66 7.06
C THR A 112 1.98 -7.87 5.85
N ALA A 113 1.64 -6.59 5.79
CA ALA A 113 2.07 -5.72 4.70
C ALA A 113 2.77 -4.48 5.23
N THR A 114 3.83 -4.05 4.54
CA THR A 114 4.49 -2.78 4.82
C THR A 114 4.01 -1.72 3.84
N LEU A 115 3.61 -0.57 4.35
CA LEU A 115 3.17 0.59 3.59
C LEU A 115 4.34 1.54 3.32
N TYR A 116 4.40 2.09 2.11
CA TYR A 116 5.45 3.01 1.68
C TYR A 116 4.87 4.27 1.04
N ASP A 117 5.54 5.41 1.23
CA ASP A 117 5.27 6.65 0.51
C ASP A 117 5.86 6.62 -0.91
N TRP A 118 5.66 7.73 -1.67
CA TRP A 118 6.18 7.87 -3.03
C TRP A 118 7.72 7.94 -3.11
N ASN A 119 8.42 8.17 -2.00
CA ASN A 119 9.89 8.11 -1.91
C ASN A 119 10.39 6.75 -1.46
N ASN A 120 9.49 5.76 -1.35
CA ASN A 120 9.78 4.43 -0.85
C ASN A 120 10.26 4.41 0.62
N ASN A 121 9.80 5.37 1.43
CA ASN A 121 10.00 5.34 2.87
C ASN A 121 8.86 4.55 3.51
N PRO A 122 9.13 3.64 4.46
CA PRO A 122 8.07 2.96 5.19
C PRO A 122 7.28 3.96 6.04
N THR A 123 5.94 3.90 5.94
CA THR A 123 5.02 4.78 6.66
C THR A 123 4.21 4.04 7.72
N GLY A 124 4.07 2.72 7.58
CA GLY A 124 3.30 1.89 8.51
C GLY A 124 3.29 0.44 8.11
N THR A 125 2.51 -0.35 8.84
CA THR A 125 2.28 -1.77 8.57
C THR A 125 0.80 -2.12 8.73
N LEU A 126 0.35 -3.13 7.98
CA LEU A 126 -0.93 -3.81 8.15
C LEU A 126 -0.65 -5.21 8.68
N GLU A 127 -1.35 -5.63 9.73
CA GLU A 127 -1.15 -6.94 10.33
C GLU A 127 -2.48 -7.66 10.56
N GLU A 128 -2.64 -8.85 9.96
CA GLU A 128 -3.80 -9.70 10.16
C GLU A 128 -3.78 -10.35 11.55
N ARG A 129 -4.91 -10.30 12.27
CA ARG A 129 -5.09 -11.00 13.56
C ARG A 129 -5.51 -12.45 13.35
N VAL A 130 -4.59 -13.40 13.54
CA VAL A 130 -4.76 -14.84 13.29
C VAL A 130 -5.91 -15.50 14.07
N LEU A 131 -6.20 -15.03 15.26
CA LEU A 131 -7.20 -15.66 16.16
C LEU A 131 -8.51 -14.88 16.26
N ALA A 132 -8.73 -13.91 15.39
CA ALA A 132 -9.98 -13.19 15.34
C ALA A 132 -11.10 -14.06 14.76
N LEU A 133 -12.31 -14.00 15.35
CA LEU A 133 -13.49 -14.71 14.84
C LEU A 133 -13.95 -14.19 13.48
N MET A 134 -13.58 -12.96 13.14
CA MET A 134 -13.80 -12.28 11.88
C MET A 134 -12.45 -11.82 11.33
N PRO A 135 -12.25 -11.80 10.00
CA PRO A 135 -11.05 -11.23 9.41
C PRO A 135 -10.82 -9.82 9.94
N THR A 136 -9.69 -9.61 10.57
CA THR A 136 -9.35 -8.34 11.24
C THR A 136 -7.91 -8.02 10.94
N VAL A 137 -7.67 -6.77 10.52
CA VAL A 137 -6.34 -6.24 10.22
C VAL A 137 -6.10 -4.99 11.07
N ASP A 138 -5.00 -4.95 11.79
CA ASP A 138 -4.54 -3.76 12.49
C ASP A 138 -3.71 -2.88 11.56
N ILE A 139 -3.92 -1.56 11.68
CA ILE A 139 -3.19 -0.53 10.95
C ILE A 139 -2.23 0.10 11.94
N HIS A 140 -0.94 0.02 11.65
CA HIS A 140 0.11 0.54 12.48
C HIS A 140 0.83 1.70 11.78
N HIS A 141 1.16 2.74 12.53
CA HIS A 141 2.05 3.81 12.08
C HIS A 141 3.17 4.03 13.08
N THR A 142 4.36 4.28 12.54
CA THR A 142 5.52 4.63 13.35
C THR A 142 5.49 6.12 13.65
N ASP A 143 5.48 6.49 14.92
CA ASP A 143 5.55 7.89 15.35
C ASP A 143 6.96 8.49 15.17
N ALA A 144 7.07 9.80 15.37
CA ALA A 144 8.35 10.52 15.25
C ALA A 144 9.45 10.03 16.22
N ASN A 145 9.08 9.25 17.25
CA ASN A 145 10.01 8.67 18.22
C ASN A 145 10.42 7.23 17.82
N GLY A 146 9.90 6.71 16.70
CA GLY A 146 10.13 5.36 16.26
C GLY A 146 9.28 4.30 16.98
N SER A 147 8.23 4.72 17.70
CA SER A 147 7.30 3.80 18.36
C SER A 147 6.22 3.39 17.36
N ASP A 148 5.98 2.10 17.26
CA ASP A 148 4.92 1.52 16.48
C ASP A 148 3.59 1.57 17.27
N ASN A 149 2.57 2.19 16.66
CA ASN A 149 1.28 2.41 17.31
C ASN A 149 0.14 1.95 16.43
N ILE A 150 -0.81 1.21 17.00
CA ILE A 150 -2.06 0.90 16.31
C ILE A 150 -2.86 2.19 16.15
N THR A 151 -3.03 2.63 14.92
CA THR A 151 -3.81 3.82 14.55
C THR A 151 -5.23 3.49 14.13
N GLY A 152 -5.48 2.24 13.76
CA GLY A 152 -6.81 1.76 13.41
C GLY A 152 -6.91 0.25 13.33
N THR A 153 -8.14 -0.24 13.18
CA THR A 153 -8.44 -1.66 13.01
C THR A 153 -9.56 -1.83 11.99
N ALA A 154 -9.31 -2.60 10.95
CA ALA A 154 -10.30 -2.98 9.95
C ALA A 154 -10.89 -4.36 10.31
N THR A 155 -12.21 -4.49 10.30
CA THR A 155 -12.91 -5.75 10.58
C THR A 155 -14.00 -5.99 9.55
N THR A 156 -13.99 -7.17 8.91
CA THR A 156 -15.02 -7.56 7.95
C THR A 156 -16.20 -8.22 8.68
N VAL A 157 -17.39 -7.74 8.38
CA VAL A 157 -18.65 -8.31 8.89
C VAL A 157 -19.34 -9.06 7.75
N PHE A 158 -19.61 -10.33 7.96
CA PHE A 158 -20.38 -11.15 7.03
C PHE A 158 -21.88 -10.90 7.25
N ALA A 159 -22.41 -9.85 6.67
CA ALA A 159 -23.83 -9.56 6.73
C ALA A 159 -24.45 -9.61 5.34
N SER A 160 -25.11 -10.72 5.00
CA SER A 160 -25.90 -10.88 3.78
C SER A 160 -25.11 -10.90 2.45
N LEU A 161 -25.67 -10.31 1.39
CA LEU A 161 -25.18 -10.35 0.00
C LEU A 161 -24.10 -9.29 -0.32
N THR A 162 -23.67 -8.53 0.68
CA THR A 162 -22.61 -7.52 0.56
C THR A 162 -21.53 -7.79 1.59
N HIS A 163 -20.26 -7.60 1.20
CA HIS A 163 -19.15 -7.58 2.13
C HIS A 163 -18.99 -6.18 2.66
N GLN A 164 -19.12 -6.03 3.97
CA GLN A 164 -18.90 -4.76 4.64
C GLN A 164 -17.68 -4.89 5.54
N THR A 165 -16.75 -3.95 5.43
CA THR A 165 -15.64 -3.80 6.36
C THR A 165 -15.79 -2.47 7.08
N THR A 166 -15.72 -2.49 8.38
CA THR A 166 -15.64 -1.28 9.20
C THR A 166 -14.21 -1.04 9.59
N ILE A 167 -13.75 0.20 9.47
CA ILE A 167 -12.41 0.62 9.86
C ILE A 167 -12.56 1.61 11.00
N ALA A 168 -12.23 1.16 12.20
CA ALA A 168 -12.25 1.97 13.40
C ALA A 168 -10.89 2.63 13.63
N ASP A 169 -10.88 3.84 14.17
CA ASP A 169 -9.67 4.50 14.62
C ASP A 169 -9.19 3.95 15.99
N ASN A 170 -8.08 4.48 16.50
CA ASN A 170 -7.50 4.06 17.78
C ASN A 170 -8.38 4.38 19.00
N THR A 171 -9.45 5.14 18.85
CA THR A 171 -10.46 5.38 19.90
C THR A 171 -11.61 4.40 19.83
N GLY A 172 -11.68 3.58 18.77
CA GLY A 172 -12.79 2.67 18.49
C GLY A 172 -13.95 3.34 17.73
N ALA A 173 -13.83 4.60 17.33
CA ALA A 173 -14.82 5.26 16.50
C ALA A 173 -14.67 4.80 15.04
N ILE A 174 -15.79 4.53 14.37
CA ILE A 174 -15.77 4.15 12.96
C ILE A 174 -15.33 5.35 12.11
N ALA A 175 -14.13 5.25 11.55
CA ALA A 175 -13.55 6.26 10.68
C ALA A 175 -14.02 6.09 9.22
N TRP A 176 -14.07 4.83 8.74
CA TRP A 176 -14.46 4.48 7.39
C TRP A 176 -15.32 3.21 7.37
N GLU A 177 -16.18 3.13 6.38
CA GLU A 177 -16.95 1.92 6.06
C GLU A 177 -16.72 1.55 4.61
N THR A 178 -16.61 0.24 4.32
CA THR A 178 -16.47 -0.23 2.95
C THR A 178 -17.63 -1.14 2.59
N GLU A 179 -18.07 -1.04 1.33
CA GLU A 179 -19.08 -1.91 0.76
C GLU A 179 -18.58 -2.47 -0.58
N ARG A 180 -18.66 -3.80 -0.73
CA ARG A 180 -18.37 -4.49 -1.99
C ARG A 180 -19.62 -5.14 -2.54
N ALA A 181 -20.02 -4.78 -3.75
CA ALA A 181 -21.13 -5.42 -4.45
C ALA A 181 -20.73 -6.81 -4.95
N MET A 182 -21.43 -7.86 -4.49
CA MET A 182 -21.11 -9.27 -4.79
C MET A 182 -21.52 -9.74 -6.20
N PHE A 183 -22.45 -9.06 -6.87
CA PHE A 183 -23.08 -9.52 -8.11
C PHE A 183 -22.95 -8.51 -9.27
N SER A 184 -21.83 -7.83 -9.38
CA SER A 184 -21.59 -6.94 -10.50
C SER A 184 -20.63 -7.59 -11.51
N LEU A 185 -20.80 -7.27 -12.81
CA LEU A 185 -19.83 -7.63 -13.86
C LEU A 185 -18.47 -6.96 -13.62
N HIS A 186 -18.43 -5.93 -12.79
CA HIS A 186 -17.23 -5.26 -12.33
C HIS A 186 -17.19 -5.33 -10.80
N THR A 187 -16.04 -5.69 -10.23
CA THR A 187 -15.88 -5.57 -8.79
C THR A 187 -15.66 -4.11 -8.47
N THR A 188 -16.59 -3.51 -7.75
CA THR A 188 -16.47 -2.15 -7.24
C THR A 188 -16.52 -2.19 -5.73
N ILE A 189 -15.58 -1.52 -5.10
CA ILE A 189 -15.54 -1.31 -3.65
C ILE A 189 -15.73 0.18 -3.41
N THR A 190 -16.71 0.53 -2.60
CA THR A 190 -16.95 1.90 -2.14
C THR A 190 -16.47 2.03 -0.69
N ILE A 191 -15.65 3.03 -0.42
CA ILE A 191 -15.06 3.32 0.89
C ILE A 191 -15.57 4.70 1.31
N THR A 192 -16.42 4.74 2.32
CA THR A 192 -17.09 5.98 2.76
C THR A 192 -16.53 6.44 4.10
N ARG A 193 -16.22 7.72 4.21
CA ARG A 193 -15.73 8.34 5.43
C ARG A 193 -16.89 8.67 6.37
N ASN A 194 -16.82 8.15 7.58
CA ASN A 194 -17.80 8.44 8.65
C ASN A 194 -17.29 9.51 9.63
N ASN A 195 -15.97 9.59 9.85
CA ASN A 195 -15.39 10.55 10.77
C ASN A 195 -14.15 11.24 10.14
N ALA A 196 -14.20 12.55 9.97
CA ALA A 196 -13.11 13.34 9.38
C ALA A 196 -11.92 13.58 10.34
N GLY A 197 -12.05 13.30 11.63
CA GLY A 197 -11.03 13.56 12.65
C GLY A 197 -10.27 12.32 13.13
N GLY A 198 -10.47 11.16 12.49
CA GLY A 198 -9.85 9.90 12.88
C GLY A 198 -8.36 9.81 12.55
N THR A 199 -7.67 8.88 13.22
CA THR A 199 -6.23 8.61 12.99
C THR A 199 -5.96 7.79 11.73
N VAL A 200 -7.00 7.21 11.11
CA VAL A 200 -6.91 6.43 9.87
C VAL A 200 -7.11 7.36 8.67
N THR A 201 -6.11 7.44 7.81
CA THR A 201 -6.15 8.26 6.59
C THR A 201 -6.93 7.58 5.46
N GLY A 202 -7.24 8.31 4.37
CA GLY A 202 -7.89 7.73 3.20
C GLY A 202 -7.03 6.69 2.49
N ILE A 203 -5.71 6.90 2.45
CA ILE A 203 -4.78 5.93 1.85
C ILE A 203 -4.71 4.65 2.67
N ASP A 204 -4.72 4.73 4.01
CA ASP A 204 -4.77 3.55 4.87
C ASP A 204 -6.06 2.76 4.64
N ALA A 205 -7.21 3.47 4.58
CA ALA A 205 -8.50 2.85 4.32
C ALA A 205 -8.54 2.16 2.96
N LEU A 206 -7.95 2.76 1.92
CA LEU A 206 -7.85 2.16 0.60
C LEU A 206 -7.00 0.88 0.62
N LEU A 207 -5.76 0.96 1.13
CA LEU A 207 -4.82 -0.15 1.09
C LEU A 207 -5.28 -1.33 1.96
N VAL A 208 -5.72 -1.08 3.20
CA VAL A 208 -6.26 -2.16 4.05
C VAL A 208 -7.51 -2.81 3.45
N THR A 209 -8.33 -2.06 2.72
CA THR A 209 -9.52 -2.62 2.05
C THR A 209 -9.11 -3.54 0.90
N LEU A 210 -8.09 -3.18 0.12
CA LEU A 210 -7.57 -4.02 -0.96
C LEU A 210 -6.96 -5.31 -0.41
N MET A 211 -6.11 -5.22 0.63
CA MET A 211 -5.56 -6.37 1.33
C MET A 211 -6.66 -7.31 1.86
N MET A 212 -7.68 -6.78 2.54
CA MET A 212 -8.79 -7.59 3.05
C MET A 212 -9.62 -8.23 1.95
N SER A 213 -9.76 -7.57 0.79
CA SER A 213 -10.42 -8.14 -0.38
C SER A 213 -9.72 -9.40 -0.88
N GLU A 214 -8.39 -9.45 -0.82
CA GLU A 214 -7.59 -10.60 -1.22
C GLU A 214 -7.63 -11.75 -0.23
N ILE A 215 -7.43 -11.44 1.06
CA ILE A 215 -7.59 -12.42 2.14
C ILE A 215 -8.92 -13.15 1.98
N TYR A 216 -9.96 -12.40 1.64
CA TYR A 216 -11.29 -12.94 1.44
C TYR A 216 -11.43 -13.78 0.17
N ASP A 217 -10.97 -13.27 -0.98
CA ASP A 217 -11.05 -14.00 -2.26
C ASP A 217 -10.20 -15.29 -2.20
N GLY A 218 -9.07 -15.28 -1.49
CA GLY A 218 -8.26 -16.45 -1.20
C GLY A 218 -8.95 -17.50 -0.31
N ALA A 219 -9.81 -17.06 0.61
CA ALA A 219 -10.56 -17.95 1.50
C ALA A 219 -11.74 -18.66 0.81
N ILE A 220 -12.37 -18.03 -0.19
CA ILE A 220 -13.52 -18.62 -0.94
C ILE A 220 -13.05 -19.62 -1.99
N ASN A 221 -11.86 -19.45 -2.56
CA ASN A 221 -11.35 -20.28 -3.67
C ASN A 221 -10.56 -21.52 -3.20
N LYS A 222 -10.52 -21.81 -1.89
CA LYS A 222 -9.97 -23.04 -1.29
C LYS A 222 -11.10 -23.99 -0.89
#